data_5250cf150d3813a262e4aade8fb36cb9
#
_entry.id   5250cf150d3813a262e4aade8fb36cb9
#
_cell.length_a   1.000
_cell.length_b   1.000
_cell.length_c   1.000
_cell.angle_alpha   90.00
_cell.angle_beta   90.00
_cell.angle_gamma   90.00
#
_symmetry.space_group_name_H-M   'P 1'
#
loop_
_entity.id
_entity.type
_entity.pdbx_description
1 polymer ?
#
loop_
_entity_poly.entity_id
_entity_poly.type
_entity_poly.pdbx_seq_one_letter_code
_entity_poly.pdbx_strand_id
1 'polypeptide(L)'
;MQDTHISLAHGNGGRYMRELIEELFARHLANDRLDIKVDAASLSLESRDVIFTTDGFTVQPLEFPGGDIGSLAVHGTTNDLAVAGAVPKYLSLNAFIEEGLEIAQLERIISSLASAARDAGVKVVAGDTKVLRRGEGGGLYLATTGIGFKDPGMNLGLDRIQDGDMLLVSGSVGDHGISVLLAREQFGLRGDLKSDSANVLPLTLSLIH
;
A
#
# COMPACT_ATOMS: atom_id res chain seq x y z
N MET A 1 11.76 -16.98 -12.76
CA MET A 1 12.95 -16.17 -12.40
C MET A 1 13.95 -17.03 -11.66
N GLN A 2 15.25 -16.98 -12.00
CA GLN A 2 16.30 -17.80 -11.37
C GLN A 2 17.13 -17.04 -10.33
N ASP A 3 17.09 -15.71 -10.40
CA ASP A 3 17.86 -14.85 -9.51
C ASP A 3 17.27 -14.89 -8.08
N THR A 4 18.17 -14.80 -7.10
CA THR A 4 17.79 -14.76 -5.67
C THR A 4 17.73 -13.35 -5.11
N HIS A 5 18.38 -12.39 -5.77
CA HIS A 5 18.46 -10.99 -5.35
C HIS A 5 18.23 -10.04 -6.52
N ILE A 6 17.67 -8.89 -6.21
CA ILE A 6 17.53 -7.79 -7.18
C ILE A 6 18.91 -7.28 -7.59
N SER A 7 19.09 -7.07 -8.89
CA SER A 7 20.26 -6.45 -9.49
C SER A 7 19.84 -5.27 -10.38
N LEU A 8 20.77 -4.41 -10.76
CA LEU A 8 20.48 -3.29 -11.67
C LEU A 8 19.91 -3.74 -13.01
N ALA A 9 20.16 -4.98 -13.44
CA ALA A 9 19.57 -5.55 -14.66
C ALA A 9 18.04 -5.63 -14.61
N HIS A 10 17.45 -5.78 -13.42
CA HIS A 10 16.00 -5.76 -13.22
C HIS A 10 15.36 -4.37 -13.39
N GLY A 11 16.18 -3.31 -13.48
CA GLY A 11 15.73 -1.94 -13.72
C GLY A 11 15.99 -1.40 -15.14
N ASN A 12 16.60 -2.18 -16.02
CA ASN A 12 17.13 -1.69 -17.32
C ASN A 12 16.13 -1.80 -18.49
N GLY A 13 14.87 -2.16 -18.27
CA GLY A 13 13.87 -2.32 -19.34
C GLY A 13 14.05 -3.57 -20.20
N GLY A 14 15.03 -4.44 -19.87
CA GLY A 14 15.35 -5.65 -20.61
C GLY A 14 14.58 -6.90 -20.14
N ARG A 15 15.16 -8.08 -20.45
CA ARG A 15 14.57 -9.38 -20.11
C ARG A 15 14.34 -9.54 -18.61
N TYR A 16 15.32 -9.22 -17.77
CA TYR A 16 15.22 -9.37 -16.32
C TYR A 16 14.10 -8.52 -15.72
N MET A 17 13.91 -7.29 -16.20
CA MET A 17 12.80 -6.44 -15.78
C MET A 17 11.45 -7.04 -16.17
N ARG A 18 11.32 -7.57 -17.39
CA ARG A 18 10.08 -8.24 -17.82
C ARG A 18 9.78 -9.48 -16.98
N GLU A 19 10.78 -10.32 -16.71
CA GLU A 19 10.62 -11.50 -15.83
C GLU A 19 10.17 -11.06 -14.43
N LEU A 20 10.77 -10.01 -13.85
CA LEU A 20 10.36 -9.47 -12.55
C LEU A 20 8.90 -9.00 -12.57
N ILE A 21 8.51 -8.24 -13.60
CA ILE A 21 7.14 -7.72 -13.72
C ILE A 21 6.14 -8.87 -13.95
N GLU A 22 6.42 -9.79 -14.85
CA GLU A 22 5.50 -10.86 -15.22
C GLU A 22 5.38 -11.92 -14.12
N GLU A 23 6.51 -12.43 -13.62
CA GLU A 23 6.54 -13.56 -12.69
C GLU A 23 6.30 -13.18 -11.23
N LEU A 24 6.50 -11.91 -10.86
CA LEU A 24 6.27 -11.45 -9.49
C LEU A 24 5.10 -10.48 -9.42
N PHE A 25 5.21 -9.28 -9.97
CA PHE A 25 4.19 -8.25 -9.81
C PHE A 25 2.85 -8.65 -10.45
N ALA A 26 2.84 -8.96 -11.74
CA ALA A 26 1.60 -9.27 -12.45
C ALA A 26 0.92 -10.54 -11.93
N ARG A 27 1.71 -11.55 -11.51
CA ARG A 27 1.18 -12.77 -10.93
C ARG A 27 0.38 -12.50 -9.63
N HIS A 28 0.90 -11.67 -8.74
CA HIS A 28 0.25 -11.37 -7.46
C HIS A 28 -0.87 -10.33 -7.59
N LEU A 29 -0.68 -9.34 -8.47
CA LEU A 29 -1.61 -8.22 -8.65
C LEU A 29 -2.64 -8.46 -9.78
N ALA A 30 -2.70 -9.65 -10.36
CA ALA A 30 -3.58 -9.98 -11.48
C ALA A 30 -5.03 -9.56 -11.22
N ASN A 31 -5.59 -8.80 -12.14
CA ASN A 31 -7.00 -8.41 -12.18
C ASN A 31 -7.42 -8.04 -13.60
N ASP A 32 -8.71 -7.80 -13.84
CA ASP A 32 -9.31 -7.50 -15.15
C ASP A 32 -8.94 -6.12 -15.74
N ARG A 33 -8.23 -5.28 -15.01
CA ARG A 33 -7.83 -3.93 -15.40
C ARG A 33 -6.33 -3.75 -15.56
N LEU A 34 -5.54 -4.64 -14.98
CA LEU A 34 -4.09 -4.58 -15.09
C LEU A 34 -3.62 -5.18 -16.42
N ASP A 35 -3.10 -4.35 -17.31
CA ASP A 35 -2.42 -4.77 -18.53
C ASP A 35 -0.98 -4.26 -18.50
N ILE A 36 -0.02 -5.19 -18.33
CA ILE A 36 1.41 -4.89 -18.28
C ILE A 36 2.06 -4.64 -19.66
N LYS A 37 1.27 -4.70 -20.74
CA LYS A 37 1.75 -4.48 -22.13
C LYS A 37 1.53 -3.05 -22.59
N VAL A 38 0.83 -2.24 -21.81
CA VAL A 38 0.51 -0.85 -22.14
C VAL A 38 1.07 0.10 -21.08
N ASP A 39 1.41 1.32 -21.49
CA ASP A 39 2.01 2.32 -20.61
C ASP A 39 0.98 3.00 -19.68
N ALA A 40 -0.31 2.85 -19.94
CA ALA A 40 -1.36 3.50 -19.16
C ALA A 40 -2.62 2.63 -19.07
N ALA A 41 -3.23 2.62 -17.89
CA ALA A 41 -4.49 1.92 -17.66
C ALA A 41 -5.68 2.77 -18.10
N SER A 42 -6.60 2.17 -18.87
CA SER A 42 -7.88 2.79 -19.21
C SER A 42 -8.92 2.45 -18.14
N LEU A 43 -9.48 3.47 -17.51
CA LEU A 43 -10.46 3.33 -16.44
C LEU A 43 -11.80 3.94 -16.87
N SER A 44 -12.89 3.18 -16.70
CA SER A 44 -14.24 3.72 -16.79
C SER A 44 -14.66 4.15 -15.38
N LEU A 45 -14.90 5.44 -15.18
CA LEU A 45 -15.33 5.98 -13.91
C LEU A 45 -16.85 5.92 -13.79
N GLU A 46 -17.35 5.33 -12.72
CA GLU A 46 -18.78 5.17 -12.44
C GLU A 46 -19.42 6.46 -11.90
N SER A 47 -18.62 7.39 -11.40
CA SER A 47 -19.06 8.67 -10.84
C SER A 47 -18.19 9.82 -11.37
N ARG A 48 -18.79 11.03 -11.37
CA ARG A 48 -18.05 12.29 -11.63
C ARG A 48 -17.37 12.83 -10.37
N ASP A 49 -17.85 12.44 -9.19
CA ASP A 49 -17.29 12.86 -7.90
C ASP A 49 -16.23 11.84 -7.47
N VAL A 50 -14.99 12.14 -7.83
CA VAL A 50 -13.83 11.30 -7.62
C VAL A 50 -12.95 11.94 -6.55
N ILE A 51 -12.54 11.14 -5.56
CA ILE A 51 -11.50 11.48 -4.59
C ILE A 51 -10.20 10.83 -5.05
N PHE A 52 -9.13 11.59 -4.99
CA PHE A 52 -7.80 11.20 -5.40
C PHE A 52 -6.82 11.50 -4.29
N THR A 53 -5.94 10.55 -3.96
CA THR A 53 -4.86 10.72 -2.99
C THR A 53 -3.59 10.05 -3.48
N THR A 54 -2.45 10.43 -2.93
CA THR A 54 -1.15 9.78 -3.16
C THR A 54 -0.34 9.81 -1.89
N ASP A 55 0.38 8.71 -1.62
CA ASP A 55 1.20 8.59 -0.44
C ASP A 55 2.47 7.78 -0.72
N GLY A 56 3.51 8.01 0.08
CA GLY A 56 4.80 7.34 0.01
C GLY A 56 5.11 6.60 1.31
N PHE A 57 5.58 5.36 1.17
CA PHE A 57 5.80 4.46 2.29
C PHE A 57 7.27 4.08 2.41
N THR A 58 7.80 4.32 3.60
CA THR A 58 9.14 3.93 4.01
C THR A 58 9.06 3.38 5.43
N VAL A 59 9.49 2.17 5.66
CA VAL A 59 9.54 1.56 6.98
C VAL A 59 10.72 0.61 7.09
N GLN A 60 11.36 0.60 8.24
CA GLN A 60 12.44 -0.33 8.57
C GLN A 60 12.19 -0.92 9.96
N PRO A 61 12.21 -2.27 10.06
CA PRO A 61 12.35 -3.25 8.97
C PRO A 61 11.14 -3.26 8.03
N LEU A 62 11.32 -3.81 6.81
CA LEU A 62 10.26 -3.89 5.79
C LEU A 62 9.09 -4.79 6.22
N GLU A 63 9.38 -5.81 7.01
CA GLU A 63 8.42 -6.74 7.63
C GLU A 63 8.49 -6.52 9.16
N PHE A 64 7.36 -6.29 9.80
CA PHE A 64 7.25 -5.98 11.22
C PHE A 64 6.08 -6.72 11.87
N PRO A 65 6.00 -6.82 13.19
CA PRO A 65 4.88 -7.48 13.86
C PRO A 65 3.54 -6.86 13.47
N GLY A 66 2.68 -7.65 12.83
CA GLY A 66 1.35 -7.22 12.40
C GLY A 66 1.23 -6.74 10.95
N GLY A 67 2.36 -6.69 10.18
CA GLY A 67 2.30 -6.30 8.78
C GLY A 67 3.67 -6.15 8.11
N ASP A 68 3.66 -5.51 6.97
CA ASP A 68 4.83 -5.17 6.16
C ASP A 68 4.56 -3.89 5.35
N ILE A 69 5.58 -3.39 4.67
CA ILE A 69 5.45 -2.18 3.84
C ILE A 69 4.39 -2.33 2.73
N GLY A 70 4.12 -3.55 2.24
CA GLY A 70 3.13 -3.80 1.19
C GLY A 70 1.70 -3.62 1.70
N SER A 71 1.34 -4.27 2.81
CA SER A 71 0.04 -4.08 3.46
C SER A 71 -0.14 -2.64 3.95
N LEU A 72 0.92 -2.04 4.51
CA LEU A 72 0.91 -0.65 4.95
C LEU A 72 0.59 0.31 3.80
N ALA A 73 1.18 0.11 2.61
CA ALA A 73 0.96 0.96 1.45
C ALA A 73 -0.50 0.92 0.96
N VAL A 74 -1.13 -0.24 0.98
CA VAL A 74 -2.56 -0.36 0.64
C VAL A 74 -3.42 0.32 1.70
N HIS A 75 -3.21 -0.03 2.97
CA HIS A 75 -4.05 0.51 4.05
C HIS A 75 -3.93 2.04 4.14
N GLY A 76 -2.73 2.61 4.08
CA GLY A 76 -2.55 4.06 4.14
C GLY A 76 -3.38 4.78 3.07
N THR A 77 -3.16 4.44 1.81
CA THR A 77 -3.84 5.12 0.70
C THR A 77 -5.35 4.85 0.65
N THR A 78 -5.80 3.62 0.95
CA THR A 78 -7.24 3.32 1.00
C THR A 78 -7.94 3.98 2.17
N ASN A 79 -7.26 4.11 3.31
CA ASN A 79 -7.78 4.79 4.49
C ASN A 79 -7.94 6.30 4.26
N ASP A 80 -7.01 6.94 3.56
CA ASP A 80 -7.14 8.35 3.15
C ASP A 80 -8.41 8.58 2.33
N LEU A 81 -8.69 7.70 1.37
CA LEU A 81 -9.92 7.76 0.58
C LEU A 81 -11.15 7.54 1.45
N ALA A 82 -11.10 6.56 2.36
CA ALA A 82 -12.22 6.21 3.24
C ALA A 82 -12.58 7.36 4.19
N VAL A 83 -11.59 7.99 4.84
CA VAL A 83 -11.84 9.12 5.76
C VAL A 83 -12.22 10.41 5.03
N ALA A 84 -11.92 10.50 3.72
CA ALA A 84 -12.42 11.56 2.85
C ALA A 84 -13.84 11.30 2.32
N GLY A 85 -14.50 10.21 2.74
CA GLY A 85 -15.86 9.87 2.36
C GLY A 85 -15.97 9.19 1.00
N ALA A 86 -14.93 8.50 0.54
CA ALA A 86 -14.94 7.77 -0.71
C ALA A 86 -14.78 6.26 -0.51
N VAL A 87 -15.41 5.51 -1.39
CA VAL A 87 -15.17 4.06 -1.53
C VAL A 87 -13.97 3.87 -2.46
N PRO A 88 -12.83 3.35 -1.99
CA PRO A 88 -11.65 3.11 -2.80
C PRO A 88 -11.93 2.12 -3.93
N LYS A 89 -11.35 2.34 -5.11
CA LYS A 89 -11.56 1.47 -6.29
C LYS A 89 -10.26 1.06 -6.98
N TYR A 90 -9.37 2.02 -7.23
CA TYR A 90 -8.17 1.79 -8.01
C TYR A 90 -6.94 2.33 -7.29
N LEU A 91 -5.84 1.62 -7.42
CA LEU A 91 -4.51 2.04 -6.99
C LEU A 91 -3.52 1.97 -8.15
N SER A 92 -2.56 2.87 -8.16
CA SER A 92 -1.29 2.67 -8.83
C SER A 92 -0.22 2.30 -7.81
N LEU A 93 0.84 1.62 -8.25
CA LEU A 93 1.96 1.21 -7.39
C LEU A 93 3.29 1.57 -8.04
N ASN A 94 4.08 2.42 -7.39
CA ASN A 94 5.47 2.63 -7.74
C ASN A 94 6.37 1.92 -6.73
N ALA A 95 7.27 1.07 -7.21
CA ALA A 95 8.22 0.32 -6.40
C ALA A 95 9.66 0.79 -6.69
N PHE A 96 10.33 1.32 -5.67
CA PHE A 96 11.74 1.69 -5.72
C PHE A 96 12.52 0.64 -4.93
N ILE A 97 13.22 -0.24 -5.63
CA ILE A 97 13.81 -1.46 -5.08
C ILE A 97 15.33 -1.30 -5.08
N GLU A 98 15.95 -1.44 -3.92
CA GLU A 98 17.39 -1.37 -3.82
C GLU A 98 18.04 -2.67 -4.33
N GLU A 99 19.12 -2.53 -5.08
CA GLU A 99 19.96 -3.64 -5.49
C GLU A 99 20.45 -4.45 -4.30
N GLY A 100 20.24 -5.77 -4.34
CA GLY A 100 20.59 -6.69 -3.28
C GLY A 100 19.42 -7.08 -2.38
N LEU A 101 18.23 -6.51 -2.55
CA LEU A 101 17.02 -7.01 -1.88
C LEU A 101 16.77 -8.46 -2.33
N GLU A 102 16.48 -9.35 -1.39
CA GLU A 102 16.10 -10.72 -1.70
C GLU A 102 14.76 -10.76 -2.44
N ILE A 103 14.73 -11.47 -3.56
CA ILE A 103 13.52 -11.63 -4.37
C ILE A 103 12.41 -12.33 -3.57
N ALA A 104 12.78 -13.30 -2.74
CA ALA A 104 11.82 -13.98 -1.86
C ALA A 104 11.17 -13.01 -0.84
N GLN A 105 11.91 -12.03 -0.32
CA GLN A 105 11.34 -10.99 0.54
C GLN A 105 10.40 -10.07 -0.23
N LEU A 106 10.82 -9.60 -1.40
CA LEU A 106 9.97 -8.79 -2.27
C LEU A 106 8.68 -9.53 -2.62
N GLU A 107 8.75 -10.82 -2.94
CA GLU A 107 7.59 -11.64 -3.26
C GLU A 107 6.60 -11.74 -2.08
N ARG A 108 7.07 -11.94 -0.85
CA ARG A 108 6.20 -11.94 0.34
C ARG A 108 5.49 -10.61 0.51
N ILE A 109 6.22 -9.49 0.36
CA ILE A 109 5.68 -8.14 0.47
C ILE A 109 4.63 -7.87 -0.60
N ILE A 110 4.88 -8.22 -1.87
CA ILE A 110 3.91 -8.01 -2.96
C ILE A 110 2.70 -8.94 -2.82
N SER A 111 2.89 -10.15 -2.31
CA SER A 111 1.78 -11.06 -1.97
C SER A 111 0.89 -10.48 -0.86
N SER A 112 1.49 -9.92 0.19
CA SER A 112 0.79 -9.24 1.28
C SER A 112 0.03 -8.00 0.78
N LEU A 113 0.67 -7.16 -0.04
CA LEU A 113 0.04 -6.02 -0.70
C LEU A 113 -1.19 -6.45 -1.52
N ALA A 114 -1.05 -7.50 -2.31
CA ALA A 114 -2.14 -8.04 -3.12
C ALA A 114 -3.30 -8.57 -2.26
N SER A 115 -2.99 -9.19 -1.09
CA SER A 115 -4.03 -9.60 -0.14
C SER A 115 -4.77 -8.40 0.43
N ALA A 116 -4.03 -7.40 0.94
CA ALA A 116 -4.62 -6.18 1.48
C ALA A 116 -5.48 -5.45 0.44
N ALA A 117 -5.05 -5.41 -0.83
CA ALA A 117 -5.82 -4.82 -1.92
C ALA A 117 -7.15 -5.58 -2.17
N ARG A 118 -7.12 -6.91 -2.16
CA ARG A 118 -8.34 -7.73 -2.27
C ARG A 118 -9.29 -7.50 -1.10
N ASP A 119 -8.76 -7.46 0.12
CA ASP A 119 -9.54 -7.26 1.34
C ASP A 119 -10.17 -5.85 1.39
N ALA A 120 -9.48 -4.85 0.83
CA ALA A 120 -10.00 -3.49 0.67
C ALA A 120 -10.92 -3.32 -0.56
N GLY A 121 -11.07 -4.35 -1.40
CA GLY A 121 -11.90 -4.29 -2.62
C GLY A 121 -11.32 -3.39 -3.72
N VAL A 122 -10.01 -3.11 -3.70
CA VAL A 122 -9.33 -2.25 -4.67
C VAL A 122 -8.49 -3.05 -5.66
N LYS A 123 -8.29 -2.48 -6.86
CA LYS A 123 -7.46 -3.08 -7.90
C LYS A 123 -6.22 -2.22 -8.14
N VAL A 124 -5.05 -2.82 -8.12
CA VAL A 124 -3.84 -2.18 -8.64
C VAL A 124 -3.86 -2.28 -10.15
N VAL A 125 -3.96 -1.13 -10.83
CA VAL A 125 -4.25 -1.07 -12.28
C VAL A 125 -3.09 -0.55 -13.11
N ALA A 126 -2.12 0.11 -12.49
CA ALA A 126 -0.92 0.63 -13.12
C ALA A 126 0.23 0.65 -12.11
N GLY A 127 1.45 0.76 -12.60
CA GLY A 127 2.61 0.89 -11.74
C GLY A 127 3.90 1.10 -12.50
N ASP A 128 4.96 1.43 -11.75
CA ASP A 128 6.31 1.52 -12.28
C ASP A 128 7.29 0.88 -11.29
N THR A 129 8.43 0.43 -11.81
CA THR A 129 9.48 -0.20 -11.01
C THR A 129 10.82 0.46 -11.34
N LYS A 130 11.51 0.92 -10.31
CA LYS A 130 12.86 1.45 -10.41
C LYS A 130 13.80 0.65 -9.52
N VAL A 131 14.95 0.27 -10.05
CA VAL A 131 16.01 -0.33 -9.24
C VAL A 131 17.04 0.75 -8.90
N LEU A 132 17.24 0.96 -7.61
CA LEU A 132 18.22 1.86 -7.01
C LEU A 132 19.54 1.11 -6.81
N ARG A 133 20.66 1.84 -6.86
CA ARG A 133 21.96 1.25 -6.53
C ARG A 133 22.02 0.92 -5.03
N ARG A 134 22.85 -0.06 -4.71
CA ARG A 134 23.12 -0.40 -3.31
C ARG A 134 23.61 0.81 -2.51
N GLY A 135 22.98 1.08 -1.36
CA GLY A 135 23.27 2.23 -0.49
C GLY A 135 22.51 3.50 -0.84
N GLU A 136 21.70 3.52 -1.92
CA GLU A 136 20.87 4.68 -2.28
C GLU A 136 19.44 4.58 -1.77
N GLY A 137 19.07 3.47 -1.14
CA GLY A 137 17.72 3.22 -0.61
C GLY A 137 17.74 2.56 0.75
N GLY A 138 16.56 2.20 1.24
CA GLY A 138 16.35 1.43 2.47
C GLY A 138 15.80 0.03 2.17
N GLY A 139 16.26 -0.62 1.11
CA GLY A 139 15.78 -1.89 0.61
C GLY A 139 14.59 -1.76 -0.33
N LEU A 140 13.47 -1.21 0.14
CA LEU A 140 12.26 -0.99 -0.66
C LEU A 140 11.52 0.25 -0.18
N TYR A 141 11.13 1.10 -1.14
CA TYR A 141 10.15 2.15 -0.93
C TYR A 141 8.98 1.93 -1.87
N LEU A 142 7.77 2.17 -1.37
CA LEU A 142 6.54 2.08 -2.16
C LEU A 142 5.87 3.45 -2.18
N ALA A 143 5.29 3.81 -3.32
CA ALA A 143 4.37 4.93 -3.41
C ALA A 143 3.10 4.46 -4.13
N THR A 144 1.96 4.83 -3.59
CA THR A 144 0.66 4.49 -4.14
C THR A 144 -0.15 5.75 -4.41
N THR A 145 -0.92 5.70 -5.48
CA THR A 145 -1.91 6.72 -5.80
C THR A 145 -3.26 6.04 -5.85
N GLY A 146 -4.24 6.60 -5.14
CA GLY A 146 -5.56 6.01 -5.01
C GLY A 146 -6.66 6.85 -5.66
N ILE A 147 -7.63 6.17 -6.26
CA ILE A 147 -8.87 6.73 -6.76
C ILE A 147 -10.04 6.05 -6.06
N GLY A 148 -10.95 6.86 -5.48
CA GLY A 148 -12.21 6.40 -4.90
C GLY A 148 -13.38 7.21 -5.41
N PHE A 149 -14.58 6.65 -5.33
CA PHE A 149 -15.81 7.36 -5.66
C PHE A 149 -16.46 7.85 -4.37
N LYS A 150 -16.75 9.16 -4.34
CA LYS A 150 -17.42 9.77 -3.21
C LYS A 150 -18.78 9.10 -3.00
N ASP A 151 -19.04 8.66 -1.78
CA ASP A 151 -20.34 8.19 -1.39
C ASP A 151 -21.26 9.38 -1.14
N PRO A 152 -22.42 9.50 -1.82
CA PRO A 152 -23.34 10.62 -1.62
C PRO A 152 -23.88 10.76 -0.20
N GLY A 153 -23.92 9.66 0.55
CA GLY A 153 -24.34 9.65 1.97
C GLY A 153 -23.26 10.17 2.92
N MET A 154 -22.01 10.23 2.45
CA MET A 154 -20.88 10.66 3.28
C MET A 154 -20.60 12.16 3.15
N ASN A 155 -20.68 12.86 4.28
CA ASN A 155 -20.36 14.26 4.38
C ASN A 155 -19.36 14.49 5.51
N LEU A 156 -18.14 13.95 5.32
CA LEU A 156 -17.04 14.00 6.27
C LEU A 156 -16.15 15.23 6.00
N GLY A 157 -15.65 15.88 7.04
CA GLY A 157 -14.75 17.01 6.92
C GLY A 157 -14.44 17.63 8.28
N LEU A 158 -13.26 18.23 8.43
CA LEU A 158 -12.85 18.92 9.66
C LEU A 158 -13.74 20.10 10.00
N ASP A 159 -14.34 20.73 9.00
CA ASP A 159 -15.30 21.83 9.10
C ASP A 159 -16.67 21.39 9.70
N ARG A 160 -16.86 20.10 9.86
CA ARG A 160 -18.08 19.51 10.43
C ARG A 160 -17.99 19.29 11.94
N ILE A 161 -16.79 19.28 12.50
CA ILE A 161 -16.57 19.09 13.94
C ILE A 161 -17.15 20.29 14.71
N GLN A 162 -17.99 20.01 15.70
CA GLN A 162 -18.66 21.00 16.50
C GLN A 162 -18.37 20.81 17.99
N ASP A 163 -18.55 21.88 18.76
CA ASP A 163 -18.47 21.81 20.22
C ASP A 163 -19.58 20.90 20.76
N GLY A 164 -19.20 19.94 21.59
CA GLY A 164 -20.09 18.90 22.12
C GLY A 164 -20.09 17.58 21.36
N ASP A 165 -19.36 17.45 20.26
CA ASP A 165 -19.20 16.18 19.55
C ASP A 165 -18.49 15.15 20.43
N MET A 166 -18.89 13.89 20.27
CA MET A 166 -18.31 12.77 21.00
C MET A 166 -17.16 12.17 20.22
N LEU A 167 -16.01 11.98 20.89
CA LEU A 167 -14.85 11.29 20.31
C LEU A 167 -15.00 9.78 20.56
N LEU A 168 -14.95 9.01 19.47
CA LEU A 168 -14.95 7.55 19.49
C LEU A 168 -13.59 7.02 19.02
N VAL A 169 -13.08 6.03 19.71
CA VAL A 169 -11.84 5.34 19.35
C VAL A 169 -12.16 3.86 19.13
N SER A 170 -11.87 3.33 17.96
CA SER A 170 -12.20 1.96 17.55
C SER A 170 -11.25 0.90 18.11
N GLY A 171 -10.13 1.29 18.69
CA GLY A 171 -9.10 0.39 19.20
C GLY A 171 -7.95 1.14 19.85
N SER A 172 -6.82 0.48 20.01
CA SER A 172 -5.58 1.11 20.47
C SER A 172 -5.07 2.16 19.46
N VAL A 173 -4.24 3.08 19.94
CA VAL A 173 -3.68 4.16 19.15
C VAL A 173 -2.16 4.17 19.27
N GLY A 174 -1.46 4.19 18.13
CA GLY A 174 0.00 4.31 18.09
C GLY A 174 0.76 2.98 18.13
N ASP A 175 0.07 1.86 18.03
CA ASP A 175 0.68 0.51 18.06
C ASP A 175 1.63 0.28 16.89
N HIS A 176 1.35 0.85 15.71
CA HIS A 176 2.25 0.75 14.56
C HIS A 176 3.65 1.28 14.89
N GLY A 177 3.75 2.49 15.41
CA GLY A 177 5.05 3.10 15.74
C GLY A 177 5.83 2.28 16.74
N ILE A 178 5.17 1.77 17.78
CA ILE A 178 5.81 0.94 18.82
C ILE A 178 6.19 -0.44 18.26
N SER A 179 5.35 -1.08 17.44
CA SER A 179 5.66 -2.38 16.84
C SER A 179 6.90 -2.32 15.95
N VAL A 180 7.02 -1.26 15.13
CA VAL A 180 8.21 -1.00 14.29
C VAL A 180 9.44 -0.72 15.17
N LEU A 181 9.29 0.04 16.26
CA LEU A 181 10.38 0.33 17.19
C LEU A 181 10.89 -0.95 17.87
N LEU A 182 9.98 -1.84 18.30
CA LEU A 182 10.33 -3.15 18.86
C LEU A 182 11.06 -4.01 17.82
N ALA A 183 10.59 -4.02 16.57
CA ALA A 183 11.21 -4.79 15.50
C ALA A 183 12.63 -4.32 15.11
N ARG A 184 12.99 -3.08 15.43
CA ARG A 184 14.35 -2.56 15.21
C ARG A 184 15.37 -3.07 16.19
N GLU A 185 14.95 -3.61 17.35
CA GLU A 185 15.81 -4.13 18.43
C GLU A 185 16.89 -3.15 18.96
N GLN A 186 16.84 -1.88 18.54
CA GLN A 186 17.89 -0.88 18.82
C GLN A 186 17.91 -0.38 20.26
N PHE A 187 16.78 -0.53 20.98
CA PHE A 187 16.60 0.07 22.31
C PHE A 187 16.46 -0.97 23.44
N GLY A 188 16.69 -2.25 23.14
CA GLY A 188 16.52 -3.34 24.12
C GLY A 188 15.08 -3.51 24.63
N LEU A 189 14.12 -2.89 23.96
CA LEU A 189 12.69 -3.05 24.24
C LEU A 189 12.22 -4.43 23.81
N ARG A 190 11.34 -5.05 24.60
CA ARG A 190 10.73 -6.34 24.29
C ARG A 190 9.21 -6.25 24.50
N GLY A 191 8.44 -6.91 23.63
CA GLY A 191 7.00 -6.98 23.72
C GLY A 191 6.40 -7.69 22.52
N ASP A 192 5.14 -8.10 22.64
CA ASP A 192 4.40 -8.82 21.59
C ASP A 192 3.39 -7.89 20.88
N LEU A 193 3.62 -6.57 20.93
CA LEU A 193 2.73 -5.61 20.30
C LEU A 193 2.79 -5.73 18.78
N LYS A 194 1.63 -5.80 18.17
CA LYS A 194 1.46 -5.80 16.69
C LYS A 194 0.97 -4.44 16.22
N SER A 195 1.33 -4.10 14.99
CA SER A 195 0.82 -2.90 14.33
C SER A 195 -0.71 -2.90 14.27
N ASP A 196 -1.32 -1.75 14.51
CA ASP A 196 -2.74 -1.45 14.34
C ASP A 196 -3.11 -1.06 12.88
N SER A 197 -2.15 -1.15 11.96
CA SER A 197 -2.39 -0.89 10.53
C SER A 197 -3.44 -1.85 9.98
N ALA A 198 -4.58 -1.32 9.54
CA ALA A 198 -5.72 -2.08 9.04
C ALA A 198 -6.54 -1.25 8.05
N ASN A 199 -7.41 -1.92 7.28
CA ASN A 199 -8.40 -1.26 6.44
C ASN A 199 -9.53 -0.69 7.31
N VAL A 200 -9.67 0.65 7.36
CA VAL A 200 -10.73 1.33 8.14
C VAL A 200 -12.02 1.59 7.35
N LEU A 201 -12.08 1.24 6.06
CA LEU A 201 -13.27 1.45 5.23
C LEU A 201 -14.55 0.82 5.82
N PRO A 202 -14.55 -0.44 6.32
CA PRO A 202 -15.75 -1.01 6.93
C PRO A 202 -16.23 -0.22 8.15
N LEU A 203 -15.29 0.34 8.93
CA LEU A 203 -15.60 1.16 10.09
C LEU A 203 -16.22 2.50 9.66
N THR A 204 -15.61 3.20 8.70
CA THR A 204 -16.15 4.49 8.20
C THR A 204 -17.53 4.32 7.60
N LEU A 205 -17.78 3.25 6.83
CA LEU A 205 -19.11 2.96 6.29
C LEU A 205 -20.14 2.64 7.38
N SER A 206 -19.76 1.93 8.44
CA SER A 206 -20.67 1.56 9.52
C SER A 206 -21.06 2.73 10.43
N LEU A 207 -20.24 3.76 10.53
CA LEU A 207 -20.50 4.94 11.35
C LEU A 207 -21.44 5.96 10.68
N ILE A 208 -21.75 5.78 9.39
CA ILE A 208 -22.52 6.73 8.58
C ILE A 208 -23.95 6.23 8.34
N HIS A 209 -24.22 4.98 8.61
CA HIS A 209 -25.52 4.32 8.52
C HIS A 209 -26.02 3.91 9.90
#